data_2a1d235a6788c606b169328e92ae4020
#
_entry.id   2a1d235a6788c606b169328e92ae4020
#
_cell.length_a   1.000
_cell.length_b   1.000
_cell.length_c   1.000
_cell.angle_alpha   90.00
_cell.angle_beta   90.00
_cell.angle_gamma   90.00
#
_symmetry.space_group_name_H-M   'P 1'
#
loop_
_entity.id
_entity.type
_entity.pdbx_description
1 polymer ?
#
loop_
_entity_poly.entity_id
_entity_poly.type
_entity_poly.pdbx_seq_one_letter_code
_entity_poly.pdbx_strand_id
1 'polypeptide(L)'
;MKFLPCELIQDILPLYHDGVCSDTSRKLVDSHLETCEKCSAVLQSMMDKMEMPILETDEAKPLKTIKRKWRKKTWLLSLLVGIAAFFGWFQLTQSSSVPLKPEDYEITNVVQFSNGMYYLEYKIPYDYRGICVDLRRTEDGCVYYQEYRPVLSRRDLKKGMIREELIDPENHRTDMGEELPMKAFYLGRPDSEDAVLLWSAEEDYPAATPEMEQELLYQHVFR
;
A
#
# COMPACT_ATOMS: atom_id res chain seq x y z
N MET A 1 52.33 73.82 8.97
CA MET A 1 51.71 72.46 8.82
C MET A 1 52.49 71.52 9.75
N LYS A 2 51.86 70.85 10.68
CA LYS A 2 52.51 69.87 11.55
C LYS A 2 52.77 68.61 10.67
N PHE A 3 54.01 68.32 10.36
CA PHE A 3 54.36 67.08 9.69
C PHE A 3 54.06 65.91 10.64
N LEU A 4 53.09 65.09 10.30
CA LEU A 4 52.85 63.83 11.01
C LEU A 4 54.00 62.85 10.76
N PRO A 5 54.48 62.16 11.78
CA PRO A 5 55.54 61.17 11.61
C PRO A 5 55.02 60.00 10.75
N CYS A 6 55.92 59.49 9.86
CA CYS A 6 55.55 58.39 8.95
C CYS A 6 55.10 57.12 9.71
N GLU A 7 55.66 56.87 10.92
CA GLU A 7 55.28 55.71 11.76
C GLU A 7 53.77 55.73 12.07
N LEU A 8 53.25 56.89 12.47
CA LEU A 8 51.79 57.03 12.78
C LEU A 8 50.93 56.80 11.56
N ILE A 9 51.38 57.26 10.38
CA ILE A 9 50.66 57.04 9.14
C ILE A 9 50.67 55.58 8.75
N GLN A 10 51.80 54.88 8.90
CA GLN A 10 51.93 53.45 8.60
C GLN A 10 51.03 52.60 9.50
N ASP A 11 50.81 52.95 10.74
CA ASP A 11 49.92 52.26 11.64
C ASP A 11 48.45 52.40 11.21
N ILE A 12 48.10 53.51 10.53
CA ILE A 12 46.72 53.80 10.09
C ILE A 12 46.49 53.27 8.67
N LEU A 13 47.55 53.04 7.85
CA LEU A 13 47.42 52.57 6.47
C LEU A 13 46.58 51.33 6.27
N PRO A 14 46.63 50.26 7.15
CA PRO A 14 45.76 49.11 7.02
C PRO A 14 44.30 49.50 7.16
N LEU A 15 43.94 50.36 8.13
CA LEU A 15 42.55 50.81 8.35
C LEU A 15 42.08 51.72 7.24
N TYR A 16 42.99 52.52 6.64
CA TYR A 16 42.71 53.33 5.47
C TYR A 16 42.44 52.49 4.25
N HIS A 17 43.24 51.45 4.04
CA HIS A 17 43.08 50.49 2.94
C HIS A 17 41.73 49.75 3.02
N ASP A 18 41.35 49.29 4.20
CA ASP A 18 40.11 48.59 4.49
C ASP A 18 38.86 49.50 4.51
N GLY A 19 39.10 50.82 4.36
CA GLY A 19 38.03 51.81 4.29
C GLY A 19 37.31 52.10 5.63
N VAL A 20 37.85 51.61 6.75
CA VAL A 20 37.21 51.66 8.09
C VAL A 20 37.70 52.83 8.93
N CYS A 21 38.59 53.71 8.44
CA CYS A 21 39.04 54.86 9.17
C CYS A 21 38.03 56.03 9.08
N SER A 22 38.05 56.93 10.15
CA SER A 22 37.20 58.09 10.16
C SER A 22 37.58 59.08 9.05
N ASP A 23 36.62 59.95 8.65
CA ASP A 23 36.85 60.98 7.64
C ASP A 23 38.00 61.91 7.94
N THR A 24 38.19 62.19 9.24
CA THR A 24 39.29 63.04 9.71
C THR A 24 40.66 62.36 9.49
N SER A 25 40.74 61.06 9.89
CA SER A 25 41.95 60.23 9.66
C SER A 25 42.23 60.04 8.20
N ARG A 26 41.20 59.84 7.36
CA ARG A 26 41.33 59.72 5.90
C ARG A 26 41.97 60.94 5.29
N LYS A 27 41.47 62.16 5.59
CA LYS A 27 42.05 63.42 5.12
C LYS A 27 43.49 63.62 5.57
N LEU A 28 43.86 63.19 6.76
CA LEU A 28 45.24 63.25 7.22
C LEU A 28 46.17 62.32 6.49
N VAL A 29 45.71 61.09 6.21
CA VAL A 29 46.46 60.10 5.41
C VAL A 29 46.60 60.61 3.98
N ASP A 30 45.53 61.09 3.36
CA ASP A 30 45.56 61.63 2.00
C ASP A 30 46.58 62.75 1.84
N SER A 31 46.59 63.75 2.73
CA SER A 31 47.53 64.83 2.71
C SER A 31 49.00 64.41 2.94
N HIS A 32 49.24 63.33 3.68
CA HIS A 32 50.57 62.80 3.88
C HIS A 32 51.05 62.00 2.67
N LEU A 33 50.16 61.19 2.07
CA LEU A 33 50.47 60.37 0.85
C LEU A 33 50.82 61.22 -0.35
N GLU A 34 50.27 62.44 -0.47
CA GLU A 34 50.62 63.41 -1.52
C GLU A 34 52.10 63.88 -1.44
N THR A 35 52.70 63.83 -0.26
CA THR A 35 54.02 64.39 -0.04
C THR A 35 55.06 63.32 0.37
N CYS A 36 54.69 62.12 0.70
CA CYS A 36 55.55 61.05 1.20
C CYS A 36 55.55 59.82 0.33
N GLU A 37 56.54 59.66 -0.54
CA GLU A 37 56.73 58.53 -1.43
C GLU A 37 56.88 57.18 -0.66
N LYS A 38 57.48 57.20 0.54
CA LYS A 38 57.65 56.00 1.34
C LYS A 38 56.32 55.37 1.77
N CYS A 39 55.42 56.19 2.29
CA CYS A 39 54.11 55.75 2.77
C CYS A 39 53.21 55.36 1.56
N SER A 40 53.34 56.04 0.44
CA SER A 40 52.63 55.67 -0.79
C SER A 40 53.09 54.31 -1.30
N ALA A 41 54.40 54.00 -1.30
CA ALA A 41 54.93 52.69 -1.70
C ALA A 41 54.45 51.56 -0.75
N VAL A 42 54.33 51.81 0.54
CA VAL A 42 53.83 50.84 1.53
C VAL A 42 52.37 50.54 1.21
N LEU A 43 51.54 51.55 0.97
CA LEU A 43 50.12 51.37 0.60
C LEU A 43 50.00 50.55 -0.66
N GLN A 44 50.78 50.82 -1.70
CA GLN A 44 50.78 50.09 -2.96
C GLN A 44 51.19 48.62 -2.76
N SER A 45 52.19 48.35 -1.91
CA SER A 45 52.58 46.99 -1.60
C SER A 45 51.49 46.19 -0.82
N MET A 46 50.61 46.89 -0.11
CA MET A 46 49.46 46.28 0.56
C MET A 46 48.39 45.92 -0.48
N MET A 47 48.16 46.76 -1.48
CA MET A 47 47.23 46.53 -2.55
C MET A 47 47.67 45.35 -3.43
N ASP A 48 48.94 45.28 -3.80
CA ASP A 48 49.52 44.18 -4.63
C ASP A 48 49.45 42.81 -3.94
N LYS A 49 49.52 42.75 -2.60
CA LYS A 49 49.44 41.50 -1.84
C LYS A 49 48.03 40.93 -1.73
N MET A 50 46.99 41.65 -2.17
CA MET A 50 45.61 41.22 -2.05
C MET A 50 45.04 40.50 -3.28
N GLU A 51 45.80 40.31 -4.32
CA GLU A 51 45.52 39.31 -5.33
C GLU A 51 45.95 37.92 -4.81
N MET A 52 45.34 37.49 -3.70
CA MET A 52 45.27 36.06 -3.43
C MET A 52 44.40 35.48 -4.53
N PRO A 53 44.91 34.46 -5.29
CA PRO A 53 44.06 33.70 -6.17
C PRO A 53 42.93 33.20 -5.29
N ILE A 54 41.70 33.59 -5.57
CA ILE A 54 40.50 32.91 -5.08
C ILE A 54 40.72 31.50 -5.55
N LEU A 55 41.20 30.62 -4.66
CA LEU A 55 41.12 29.20 -4.82
C LEU A 55 39.62 28.98 -5.00
N GLU A 56 39.16 28.95 -6.23
CA GLU A 56 37.89 28.33 -6.57
C GLU A 56 38.03 26.91 -6.02
N THR A 57 37.60 26.75 -4.80
CA THR A 57 37.49 25.44 -4.18
C THR A 57 36.42 24.72 -4.96
N ASP A 58 36.85 24.02 -6.00
CA ASP A 58 36.10 23.03 -6.77
C ASP A 58 35.61 21.88 -5.84
N GLU A 59 35.86 22.03 -4.53
CA GLU A 59 35.47 21.11 -3.46
C GLU A 59 33.96 21.06 -3.19
N ALA A 60 33.18 22.02 -3.69
CA ALA A 60 31.72 21.95 -3.59
C ALA A 60 31.09 20.94 -4.58
N LYS A 61 31.82 20.51 -5.61
CA LYS A 61 31.34 19.55 -6.60
C LYS A 61 31.15 18.12 -6.04
N PRO A 62 32.07 17.58 -5.21
CA PRO A 62 31.90 16.21 -4.70
C PRO A 62 30.71 16.08 -3.74
N LEU A 63 30.42 17.09 -2.93
CA LEU A 63 29.27 17.04 -1.98
C LEU A 63 27.91 17.05 -2.69
N LYS A 64 27.76 17.76 -3.79
CA LYS A 64 26.51 17.77 -4.59
C LYS A 64 26.30 16.44 -5.30
N THR A 65 27.34 15.82 -5.82
CA THR A 65 27.26 14.51 -6.49
C THR A 65 27.04 13.37 -5.52
N ILE A 66 27.62 13.41 -4.31
CA ILE A 66 27.37 12.45 -3.23
C ILE A 66 25.92 12.55 -2.75
N LYS A 67 25.42 13.78 -2.46
CA LYS A 67 24.01 14.00 -2.08
C LYS A 67 23.04 13.49 -3.16
N ARG A 68 23.35 13.67 -4.44
CA ARG A 68 22.50 13.20 -5.55
C ARG A 68 22.50 11.67 -5.67
N LYS A 69 23.66 11.01 -5.47
CA LYS A 69 23.77 9.54 -5.43
C LYS A 69 23.05 8.94 -4.21
N TRP A 70 23.16 9.57 -3.04
CA TRP A 70 22.45 9.14 -1.83
C TRP A 70 20.95 9.31 -1.95
N ARG A 71 20.48 10.45 -2.48
CA ARG A 71 19.04 10.65 -2.75
C ARG A 71 18.48 9.62 -3.72
N LYS A 72 19.21 9.22 -4.76
CA LYS A 72 18.78 8.16 -5.67
C LYS A 72 18.72 6.80 -4.98
N LYS A 73 19.72 6.46 -4.14
CA LYS A 73 19.72 5.20 -3.36
C LYS A 73 18.58 5.16 -2.33
N THR A 74 18.35 6.24 -1.60
CA THR A 74 17.25 6.32 -0.63
C THR A 74 15.90 6.28 -1.32
N TRP A 75 15.76 6.91 -2.50
CA TRP A 75 14.53 6.85 -3.27
C TRP A 75 14.24 5.44 -3.81
N LEU A 76 15.27 4.75 -4.33
CA LEU A 76 15.16 3.34 -4.74
C LEU A 76 14.81 2.42 -3.57
N LEU A 77 15.43 2.64 -2.41
CA LEU A 77 15.12 1.86 -1.21
C LEU A 77 13.69 2.08 -0.74
N SER A 78 13.21 3.33 -0.72
CA SER A 78 11.82 3.63 -0.35
C SER A 78 10.81 3.07 -1.34
N LEU A 79 11.16 3.05 -2.65
CA LEU A 79 10.33 2.42 -3.68
C LEU A 79 10.25 0.91 -3.47
N LEU A 80 11.38 0.23 -3.19
CA LEU A 80 11.41 -1.20 -2.92
C LEU A 80 10.61 -1.56 -1.66
N VAL A 81 10.74 -0.77 -0.60
CA VAL A 81 9.95 -0.96 0.63
C VAL A 81 8.46 -0.74 0.35
N GLY A 82 8.12 0.27 -0.44
CA GLY A 82 6.74 0.53 -0.86
C GLY A 82 6.15 -0.63 -1.68
N ILE A 83 6.91 -1.18 -2.63
CA ILE A 83 6.51 -2.35 -3.42
C ILE A 83 6.35 -3.58 -2.53
N ALA A 84 7.31 -3.85 -1.63
CA ALA A 84 7.22 -4.97 -0.70
C ALA A 84 6.02 -4.85 0.25
N ALA A 85 5.75 -3.66 0.76
CA ALA A 85 4.58 -3.38 1.58
C ALA A 85 3.27 -3.55 0.80
N PHE A 86 3.23 -3.09 -0.47
CA PHE A 86 2.08 -3.28 -1.36
C PHE A 86 1.84 -4.76 -1.65
N PHE A 87 2.89 -5.51 -1.99
CA PHE A 87 2.77 -6.96 -2.21
C PHE A 87 2.39 -7.71 -0.93
N GLY A 88 2.94 -7.34 0.22
CA GLY A 88 2.55 -7.90 1.51
C GLY A 88 1.08 -7.62 1.83
N TRP A 89 0.63 -6.41 1.60
CA TRP A 89 -0.78 -6.03 1.74
C TRP A 89 -1.68 -6.80 0.76
N PHE A 90 -1.28 -6.87 -0.51
CA PHE A 90 -2.00 -7.60 -1.55
C PHE A 90 -2.10 -9.09 -1.21
N GLN A 91 -1.01 -9.70 -0.76
CA GLN A 91 -0.98 -11.10 -0.34
C GLN A 91 -1.89 -11.35 0.87
N LEU A 92 -1.86 -10.46 1.87
CA LEU A 92 -2.75 -10.53 3.03
C LEU A 92 -4.23 -10.39 2.68
N THR A 93 -4.55 -9.55 1.69
CA THR A 93 -5.94 -9.31 1.30
C THR A 93 -6.49 -10.34 0.33
N GLN A 94 -5.66 -10.87 -0.58
CA GLN A 94 -6.09 -11.79 -1.62
C GLN A 94 -5.87 -13.27 -1.30
N SER A 95 -4.77 -13.61 -0.61
CA SER A 95 -4.41 -15.01 -0.37
C SER A 95 -4.79 -15.52 1.02
N SER A 96 -5.08 -14.63 1.95
CA SER A 96 -5.48 -15.04 3.29
C SER A 96 -7.00 -15.17 3.34
N SER A 97 -7.48 -16.36 3.07
CA SER A 97 -8.88 -16.75 3.20
C SER A 97 -9.07 -17.60 4.44
N VAL A 98 -10.13 -17.31 5.19
CA VAL A 98 -10.52 -18.07 6.39
C VAL A 98 -11.78 -18.84 6.07
N PRO A 99 -11.85 -20.16 6.34
CA PRO A 99 -13.08 -20.91 6.14
C PRO A 99 -14.21 -20.34 7.01
N LEU A 100 -15.41 -20.32 6.48
CA LEU A 100 -16.59 -20.02 7.26
C LEU A 100 -16.84 -21.17 8.24
N LYS A 101 -17.32 -20.80 9.42
CA LYS A 101 -17.66 -21.75 10.46
C LYS A 101 -19.13 -22.15 10.36
N PRO A 102 -19.52 -23.29 10.90
CA PRO A 102 -20.92 -23.72 10.95
C PRO A 102 -21.89 -22.67 11.51
N GLU A 103 -21.44 -21.95 12.53
CA GLU A 103 -22.20 -20.85 13.17
C GLU A 103 -22.42 -19.62 12.27
N ASP A 104 -21.73 -19.54 11.15
CA ASP A 104 -21.85 -18.46 10.17
C ASP A 104 -22.93 -18.72 9.11
N TYR A 105 -23.51 -19.93 9.09
CA TYR A 105 -24.53 -20.29 8.13
C TYR A 105 -25.92 -20.30 8.79
N GLU A 106 -26.85 -19.58 8.19
CA GLU A 106 -28.27 -19.56 8.57
C GLU A 106 -29.06 -20.11 7.38
N ILE A 107 -29.55 -21.37 7.49
CA ILE A 107 -30.38 -21.98 6.44
C ILE A 107 -31.75 -21.31 6.48
N THR A 108 -32.15 -20.71 5.37
CA THR A 108 -33.35 -19.91 5.28
C THR A 108 -34.48 -20.72 4.63
N ASN A 109 -34.16 -21.44 3.56
CA ASN A 109 -35.17 -22.17 2.80
C ASN A 109 -34.56 -23.38 2.07
N VAL A 110 -35.32 -24.48 2.06
CA VAL A 110 -35.01 -25.67 1.24
C VAL A 110 -36.34 -26.18 0.67
N VAL A 111 -36.47 -26.19 -0.64
CA VAL A 111 -37.71 -26.64 -1.31
C VAL A 111 -37.38 -27.56 -2.46
N GLN A 112 -38.29 -28.51 -2.70
CA GLN A 112 -38.24 -29.44 -3.82
C GLN A 112 -39.06 -28.94 -4.98
N PHE A 113 -38.49 -28.94 -6.18
CA PHE A 113 -39.19 -28.64 -7.42
C PHE A 113 -39.90 -29.87 -8.01
N SER A 114 -40.89 -29.60 -8.86
CA SER A 114 -41.66 -30.66 -9.53
C SER A 114 -40.79 -31.56 -10.44
N ASN A 115 -39.65 -31.07 -10.90
CA ASN A 115 -38.68 -31.81 -11.74
C ASN A 115 -37.65 -32.64 -10.95
N GLY A 116 -37.78 -32.69 -9.61
CA GLY A 116 -36.81 -33.44 -8.75
C GLY A 116 -35.59 -32.64 -8.32
N MET A 117 -35.44 -31.41 -8.79
CA MET A 117 -34.37 -30.51 -8.32
C MET A 117 -34.73 -29.90 -6.95
N TYR A 118 -33.71 -29.40 -6.26
CA TYR A 118 -33.88 -28.73 -4.98
C TYR A 118 -33.31 -27.32 -5.07
N TYR A 119 -34.05 -26.36 -4.54
CA TYR A 119 -33.60 -25.00 -4.32
C TYR A 119 -33.25 -24.82 -2.85
N LEU A 120 -32.04 -24.34 -2.61
CA LEU A 120 -31.51 -24.10 -1.28
C LEU A 120 -31.15 -22.64 -1.13
N GLU A 121 -31.59 -22.04 -0.05
CA GLU A 121 -31.26 -20.68 0.32
C GLU A 121 -30.66 -20.65 1.71
N TYR A 122 -29.50 -20.04 1.84
CA TYR A 122 -28.86 -19.82 3.13
C TYR A 122 -28.20 -18.45 3.18
N LYS A 123 -28.06 -17.91 4.38
CA LYS A 123 -27.50 -16.61 4.64
C LYS A 123 -26.18 -16.72 5.37
N ILE A 124 -25.22 -15.88 4.95
CA ILE A 124 -23.93 -15.72 5.62
C ILE A 124 -23.79 -14.28 6.13
N PRO A 125 -23.18 -14.04 7.31
CA PRO A 125 -23.12 -12.73 7.96
C PRO A 125 -22.03 -11.83 7.39
N TYR A 126 -21.56 -12.11 6.17
CA TYR A 126 -20.48 -11.37 5.51
C TYR A 126 -20.96 -10.84 4.17
N ASP A 127 -20.71 -9.57 3.95
CA ASP A 127 -20.95 -8.92 2.64
C ASP A 127 -19.57 -8.75 1.98
N TYR A 128 -19.19 -9.70 1.12
CA TYR A 128 -17.93 -9.65 0.40
C TYR A 128 -18.05 -10.21 -1.01
N ARG A 129 -17.29 -9.62 -1.92
CA ARG A 129 -17.20 -10.05 -3.31
C ARG A 129 -15.97 -10.95 -3.46
N GLY A 130 -16.13 -12.06 -4.12
CA GLY A 130 -15.04 -12.98 -4.43
C GLY A 130 -14.83 -14.02 -3.32
N ILE A 131 -15.65 -15.04 -3.36
CA ILE A 131 -15.56 -16.22 -2.52
C ILE A 131 -14.66 -17.21 -3.22
N CYS A 132 -13.67 -17.73 -2.51
CA CYS A 132 -13.06 -18.99 -2.91
C CYS A 132 -13.94 -20.11 -2.36
N VAL A 133 -14.36 -20.98 -3.23
CA VAL A 133 -15.16 -22.14 -2.90
C VAL A 133 -14.30 -23.37 -3.12
N ASP A 134 -14.30 -24.25 -2.16
CA ASP A 134 -13.74 -25.62 -2.30
C ASP A 134 -14.91 -26.60 -2.28
N LEU A 135 -15.12 -27.27 -3.42
CA LEU A 135 -16.12 -28.28 -3.57
C LEU A 135 -15.42 -29.65 -3.49
N ARG A 136 -15.82 -30.45 -2.54
CA ARG A 136 -15.29 -31.81 -2.36
C ARG A 136 -16.40 -32.82 -2.38
N ARG A 137 -16.18 -33.89 -3.10
CA ARG A 137 -17.07 -35.03 -3.16
C ARG A 137 -16.41 -36.25 -2.54
N THR A 138 -17.18 -37.00 -1.76
CA THR A 138 -16.75 -38.25 -1.17
C THR A 138 -17.25 -39.45 -2.01
N GLU A 139 -16.61 -40.60 -1.88
CA GLU A 139 -16.97 -41.82 -2.62
C GLU A 139 -18.37 -42.34 -2.30
N ASP A 140 -18.92 -41.98 -1.13
CA ASP A 140 -20.27 -42.32 -0.69
C ASP A 140 -21.37 -41.42 -1.24
N GLY A 141 -21.03 -40.43 -2.06
CA GLY A 141 -21.97 -39.52 -2.71
C GLY A 141 -22.31 -38.26 -1.95
N CYS A 142 -21.62 -37.98 -0.84
CA CYS A 142 -21.77 -36.72 -0.13
C CYS A 142 -20.95 -35.62 -0.79
N VAL A 143 -21.52 -34.44 -0.88
CA VAL A 143 -20.89 -33.24 -1.44
C VAL A 143 -20.66 -32.21 -0.33
N TYR A 144 -19.45 -31.70 -0.24
CA TYR A 144 -19.03 -30.72 0.75
C TYR A 144 -18.66 -29.41 0.06
N TYR A 145 -19.25 -28.32 0.50
CA TYR A 145 -19.09 -26.99 -0.05
C TYR A 145 -18.51 -26.07 1.02
N GLN A 146 -17.23 -25.77 0.91
CA GLN A 146 -16.57 -24.89 1.87
C GLN A 146 -16.38 -23.51 1.29
N GLU A 147 -17.00 -22.54 1.91
CA GLU A 147 -16.79 -21.15 1.61
C GLU A 147 -15.67 -20.54 2.46
N TYR A 148 -14.91 -19.61 1.84
CA TYR A 148 -13.83 -18.90 2.49
C TYR A 148 -14.08 -17.41 2.39
N ARG A 149 -13.91 -16.71 3.49
CA ARG A 149 -13.98 -15.26 3.54
C ARG A 149 -12.58 -14.64 3.59
N PRO A 150 -12.36 -13.42 3.07
CA PRO A 150 -11.15 -12.66 3.30
C PRO A 150 -10.94 -12.38 4.79
N VAL A 151 -9.69 -12.41 5.27
CA VAL A 151 -9.36 -12.11 6.67
C VAL A 151 -9.89 -10.75 7.13
N LEU A 152 -9.89 -9.76 6.21
CA LEU A 152 -10.34 -8.41 6.50
C LEU A 152 -11.85 -8.20 6.26
N SER A 153 -12.62 -9.27 5.97
CA SER A 153 -14.06 -9.15 5.83
C SER A 153 -14.70 -8.79 7.16
N ARG A 154 -15.63 -7.83 7.10
CA ARG A 154 -16.38 -7.39 8.29
C ARG A 154 -17.63 -8.24 8.46
N ARG A 155 -17.83 -8.78 9.66
CA ARG A 155 -19.08 -9.45 10.00
C ARG A 155 -20.20 -8.41 10.17
N ASP A 156 -21.27 -8.56 9.43
CA ASP A 156 -22.47 -7.73 9.53
C ASP A 156 -23.71 -8.62 9.52
N LEU A 157 -24.24 -8.91 10.68
CA LEU A 157 -25.43 -9.77 10.85
C LEU A 157 -26.68 -9.20 10.19
N LYS A 158 -26.75 -7.89 9.96
CA LYS A 158 -27.91 -7.25 9.34
C LYS A 158 -27.84 -7.23 7.82
N LYS A 159 -26.64 -7.13 7.27
CA LYS A 159 -26.36 -7.03 5.82
C LYS A 159 -25.81 -8.31 5.21
N GLY A 160 -25.91 -9.44 5.90
CA GLY A 160 -25.38 -10.69 5.37
C GLY A 160 -25.82 -10.97 3.93
N MET A 161 -25.06 -11.79 3.25
CA MET A 161 -25.34 -12.19 1.87
C MET A 161 -26.23 -13.42 1.85
N ILE A 162 -27.26 -13.39 1.03
CA ILE A 162 -28.07 -14.56 0.74
C ILE A 162 -27.38 -15.33 -0.39
N ARG A 163 -27.27 -16.63 -0.20
CA ARG A 163 -26.77 -17.60 -1.17
C ARG A 163 -27.90 -18.48 -1.63
N GLU A 164 -27.96 -18.67 -2.92
CA GLU A 164 -28.97 -19.47 -3.59
C GLU A 164 -28.24 -20.56 -4.38
N GLU A 165 -28.58 -21.79 -4.14
CA GLU A 165 -28.00 -22.95 -4.84
C GLU A 165 -29.11 -23.82 -5.40
N LEU A 166 -28.93 -24.26 -6.64
CA LEU A 166 -29.83 -25.20 -7.30
C LEU A 166 -29.14 -26.53 -7.41
N ILE A 167 -29.70 -27.55 -6.81
CA ILE A 167 -29.13 -28.90 -6.77
C ILE A 167 -29.97 -29.83 -7.64
N ASP A 168 -29.31 -30.53 -8.54
CA ASP A 168 -29.86 -31.67 -9.26
C ASP A 168 -29.19 -32.97 -8.74
N PRO A 169 -29.85 -33.72 -7.85
CA PRO A 169 -29.22 -34.90 -7.27
C PRO A 169 -28.95 -36.01 -8.26
N GLU A 170 -29.72 -36.08 -9.35
CA GLU A 170 -29.60 -37.15 -10.36
C GLU A 170 -28.52 -36.87 -11.40
N ASN A 171 -28.29 -35.56 -11.69
CA ASN A 171 -27.39 -35.13 -12.76
C ASN A 171 -26.08 -34.55 -12.28
N HIS A 172 -25.67 -34.88 -11.07
CA HIS A 172 -24.43 -34.38 -10.49
C HIS A 172 -23.23 -35.20 -10.96
N ARG A 173 -22.40 -34.59 -11.82
CA ARG A 173 -21.17 -35.23 -12.37
C ARG A 173 -20.02 -35.07 -11.39
N THR A 174 -19.26 -36.15 -11.22
CA THR A 174 -17.95 -36.09 -10.56
C THR A 174 -16.92 -35.39 -11.47
N ASP A 175 -15.83 -34.90 -10.87
CA ASP A 175 -14.67 -34.35 -11.62
C ASP A 175 -14.05 -35.36 -12.60
N MET A 176 -14.31 -36.66 -12.41
CA MET A 176 -13.90 -37.75 -13.31
C MET A 176 -14.96 -38.17 -14.32
N GLY A 177 -16.10 -37.52 -14.37
CA GLY A 177 -17.17 -37.78 -15.32
C GLY A 177 -18.06 -38.98 -14.98
N GLU A 178 -17.93 -39.57 -13.80
CA GLU A 178 -18.84 -40.60 -13.31
C GLU A 178 -20.13 -39.97 -12.76
N GLU A 179 -21.28 -40.44 -13.18
CA GLU A 179 -22.59 -40.04 -12.68
C GLU A 179 -22.87 -40.83 -11.41
N LEU A 180 -22.67 -40.21 -10.26
CA LEU A 180 -23.05 -40.81 -8.98
C LEU A 180 -24.17 -39.92 -8.40
N PRO A 181 -25.29 -40.48 -7.94
CA PRO A 181 -26.35 -39.70 -7.31
C PRO A 181 -25.83 -39.06 -6.04
N MET A 182 -26.20 -37.81 -5.84
CA MET A 182 -25.88 -37.08 -4.60
C MET A 182 -26.75 -37.62 -3.47
N LYS A 183 -26.16 -37.94 -2.33
CA LYS A 183 -26.87 -38.39 -1.13
C LYS A 183 -27.08 -37.28 -0.12
N ALA A 184 -26.10 -36.40 0.00
CA ALA A 184 -26.18 -35.27 0.92
C ALA A 184 -25.31 -34.12 0.48
N PHE A 185 -25.70 -32.90 0.84
CA PHE A 185 -24.96 -31.69 0.60
C PHE A 185 -24.67 -30.98 1.92
N TYR A 186 -23.40 -30.76 2.18
CA TYR A 186 -22.92 -30.16 3.42
C TYR A 186 -22.20 -28.85 3.16
N LEU A 187 -22.38 -27.90 4.07
CA LEU A 187 -21.53 -26.71 4.20
C LEU A 187 -20.40 -27.02 5.19
N GLY A 188 -19.16 -26.95 4.73
CA GLY A 188 -17.99 -27.30 5.54
C GLY A 188 -17.06 -28.26 4.83
N ARG A 189 -16.23 -28.97 5.59
CA ARG A 189 -15.25 -29.94 5.10
C ARG A 189 -15.63 -31.36 5.50
N PRO A 190 -15.28 -32.35 4.69
CA PRO A 190 -15.58 -33.75 5.01
C PRO A 190 -14.87 -34.29 6.25
N ASP A 191 -13.75 -33.67 6.64
CA ASP A 191 -12.94 -33.99 7.80
C ASP A 191 -13.32 -33.19 9.05
N SER A 192 -14.36 -32.36 8.99
CA SER A 192 -14.85 -31.53 10.08
C SER A 192 -16.09 -32.15 10.71
N GLU A 193 -16.06 -32.37 12.01
CA GLU A 193 -17.24 -32.80 12.77
C GLU A 193 -18.36 -31.74 12.79
N ASP A 194 -18.02 -30.51 12.39
CA ASP A 194 -18.90 -29.35 12.43
C ASP A 194 -19.55 -29.05 11.06
N ALA A 195 -19.50 -29.93 10.06
CA ALA A 195 -20.15 -29.69 8.78
C ALA A 195 -21.67 -29.58 8.93
N VAL A 196 -22.27 -28.54 8.36
CA VAL A 196 -23.70 -28.28 8.43
C VAL A 196 -24.40 -29.01 7.28
N LEU A 197 -25.32 -29.90 7.60
CA LEU A 197 -26.17 -30.55 6.60
C LEU A 197 -27.13 -29.50 6.01
N LEU A 198 -27.09 -29.35 4.71
CA LEU A 198 -27.96 -28.42 3.99
C LEU A 198 -29.10 -29.16 3.28
N TRP A 199 -28.79 -30.33 2.72
CA TRP A 199 -29.75 -31.18 2.07
C TRP A 199 -29.32 -32.68 2.18
N SER A 200 -30.30 -33.58 2.29
CA SER A 200 -30.12 -35.02 2.28
C SER A 200 -31.22 -35.69 1.47
N ALA A 201 -30.86 -36.75 0.74
CA ALA A 201 -31.81 -37.58 0.02
C ALA A 201 -32.73 -38.41 0.96
N GLU A 202 -32.39 -38.50 2.24
CA GLU A 202 -33.17 -39.24 3.24
C GLU A 202 -34.23 -38.37 3.95
N GLU A 203 -34.22 -37.06 3.73
CA GLU A 203 -35.15 -36.13 4.33
C GLU A 203 -36.21 -35.67 3.32
N ASP A 204 -37.43 -35.47 3.82
CA ASP A 204 -38.55 -34.90 3.05
C ASP A 204 -38.51 -33.38 3.11
N TYR A 205 -38.55 -32.72 1.98
CA TYR A 205 -38.61 -31.28 1.88
C TYR A 205 -39.93 -30.77 1.34
N PRO A 206 -40.37 -29.57 1.73
CA PRO A 206 -41.61 -28.99 1.20
C PRO A 206 -41.52 -28.80 -0.31
N ALA A 207 -42.59 -29.13 -1.01
CA ALA A 207 -42.70 -28.88 -2.42
C ALA A 207 -42.84 -27.38 -2.72
N ALA A 208 -42.09 -26.88 -3.70
CA ALA A 208 -42.27 -25.52 -4.19
C ALA A 208 -43.63 -25.33 -4.80
N THR A 209 -44.23 -24.14 -4.62
CA THR A 209 -45.42 -23.78 -5.37
C THR A 209 -45.06 -23.54 -6.84
N PRO A 210 -46.00 -23.77 -7.81
CA PRO A 210 -45.72 -23.53 -9.22
C PRO A 210 -45.25 -22.10 -9.54
N GLU A 211 -45.75 -21.12 -8.81
CA GLU A 211 -45.41 -19.71 -8.95
C GLU A 211 -43.95 -19.47 -8.47
N MET A 212 -43.60 -20.03 -7.32
CA MET A 212 -42.25 -19.96 -6.74
C MET A 212 -41.24 -20.65 -7.64
N GLU A 213 -41.57 -21.85 -8.13
CA GLU A 213 -40.69 -22.62 -9.02
C GLU A 213 -40.39 -21.85 -10.30
N GLN A 214 -41.40 -21.24 -10.91
CA GLN A 214 -41.23 -20.45 -12.13
C GLN A 214 -40.36 -19.20 -11.89
N GLU A 215 -40.55 -18.52 -10.77
CA GLU A 215 -39.76 -17.33 -10.41
C GLU A 215 -38.29 -17.68 -10.15
N LEU A 216 -38.04 -18.71 -9.36
CA LEU A 216 -36.68 -19.15 -9.00
C LEU A 216 -35.92 -19.70 -10.19
N LEU A 217 -36.53 -20.51 -11.05
CA LEU A 217 -35.91 -21.00 -12.27
C LEU A 217 -35.61 -19.86 -13.24
N TYR A 218 -36.50 -18.88 -13.37
CA TYR A 218 -36.24 -17.71 -14.19
C TYR A 218 -35.03 -16.90 -13.70
N GLN A 219 -34.90 -16.69 -12.38
CA GLN A 219 -33.79 -15.96 -11.80
C GLN A 219 -32.45 -16.68 -11.99
N HIS A 220 -32.42 -18.02 -11.95
CA HIS A 220 -31.19 -18.80 -12.12
C HIS A 220 -30.75 -19.01 -13.55
N VAL A 221 -31.66 -19.07 -14.51
CA VAL A 221 -31.35 -19.29 -15.92
C VAL A 221 -30.96 -18.01 -16.66
N PHE A 222 -31.43 -16.86 -16.19
CA PHE A 222 -31.23 -15.58 -16.89
C PHE A 222 -30.34 -14.56 -16.14
N ARG A 223 -29.61 -14.98 -15.11
CA ARG A 223 -28.58 -14.20 -14.40
C ARG A 223 -27.18 -14.69 -14.74
#